data_9f63f157686c68f0d70833d3c3448275
#
_entry.id   9f63f157686c68f0d70833d3c3448275
#
_cell.length_a   1.000
_cell.length_b   1.000
_cell.length_c   1.000
_cell.angle_alpha   90.00
_cell.angle_beta   90.00
_cell.angle_gamma   90.00
#
_symmetry.space_group_name_H-M   'P 1'
#
loop_
_entity.id
_entity.type
_entity.pdbx_description
1 polymer ?
#
loop_
_entity_poly.entity_id
_entity_poly.type
_entity_poly.pdbx_seq_one_letter_code
_entity_poly.pdbx_strand_id
1 'polypeptide(L)' 'MATIKIRNRWTDAVIFECEAPEGLESGLHMRHAVEAAVKSGANLSGADLSDAYLRGANLSGANLSGANLSGA' A
#
# COMPACT_ATOMS: atom_id res chain seq x y z
N MET A 1 7.72 -11.36 12.72
CA MET A 1 7.73 -10.61 11.47
C MET A 1 6.32 -10.40 10.98
N ALA A 2 6.01 -9.24 10.48
CA ALA A 2 4.66 -8.94 10.01
C ALA A 2 4.66 -8.81 8.50
N THR A 3 3.71 -9.47 7.86
CA THR A 3 3.51 -9.35 6.41
C THR A 3 2.45 -8.30 6.15
N ILE A 4 2.76 -7.37 5.27
CA ILE A 4 1.82 -6.33 4.86
C ILE A 4 1.25 -6.73 3.52
N LYS A 5 -0.08 -6.72 3.40
CA LYS A 5 -0.77 -7.08 2.15
C LYS A 5 -1.60 -5.92 1.66
N ILE A 6 -1.45 -5.59 0.38
CA ILE A 6 -2.30 -4.61 -0.30
C ILE A 6 -3.31 -5.41 -1.10
N ARG A 7 -4.61 -5.19 -0.83
CA ARG A 7 -5.68 -5.96 -1.46
C ARG A 7 -6.48 -5.11 -2.42
N ASN A 8 -7.13 -5.78 -3.37
CA ASN A 8 -8.05 -5.13 -4.30
C ASN A 8 -9.33 -4.77 -3.55
N ARG A 9 -9.84 -3.54 -3.77
CA ARG A 9 -11.02 -3.02 -3.08
C ARG A 9 -12.32 -3.74 -3.41
N TRP A 10 -12.36 -4.42 -4.55
CA TRP A 10 -13.59 -5.11 -5.01
C TRP A 10 -13.50 -6.62 -4.83
N THR A 11 -12.35 -7.22 -5.09
CA THR A 11 -12.19 -8.68 -5.09
C THR A 11 -11.50 -9.21 -3.85
N ASP A 12 -10.89 -8.34 -3.05
CA ASP A 12 -10.09 -8.69 -1.88
C ASP A 12 -8.84 -9.54 -2.21
N ALA A 13 -8.53 -9.67 -3.50
CA ALA A 13 -7.32 -10.38 -3.91
C ALA A 13 -6.07 -9.58 -3.52
N VAL A 14 -5.01 -10.27 -3.14
CA VAL A 14 -3.74 -9.63 -2.81
C VAL A 14 -3.07 -9.13 -4.08
N ILE A 15 -2.82 -7.81 -4.13
CA ILE A 15 -2.15 -7.17 -5.26
C ILE A 15 -0.64 -7.16 -5.04
N PHE A 16 -0.23 -6.93 -3.81
CA PHE A 16 1.18 -6.81 -3.44
C PHE A 16 1.34 -7.18 -1.98
N GLU A 17 2.46 -7.80 -1.64
CA GLU A 17 2.77 -8.06 -0.24
C GLU A 17 4.26 -7.91 0.00
N CYS A 18 4.60 -7.51 1.20
CA CYS A 18 5.99 -7.38 1.63
C CYS A 18 6.07 -7.54 3.14
N GLU A 19 7.28 -7.69 3.64
CA GLU A 19 7.51 -7.76 5.08
C GLU A 19 7.69 -6.38 5.66
N ALA A 20 7.09 -6.14 6.84
CA ALA A 20 7.32 -4.92 7.57
C ALA A 20 8.71 -4.97 8.22
N PRO A 21 9.50 -3.89 8.10
CA PRO A 21 10.77 -3.83 8.82
C PRO A 21 10.55 -3.94 10.33
N GLU A 22 11.48 -4.59 11.00
CA GLU A 22 11.43 -4.69 12.45
C GLU A 22 11.49 -3.30 13.07
N GLY A 23 10.65 -3.07 14.06
CA GLY A 23 10.60 -1.76 14.74
C GLY A 23 9.73 -0.72 14.06
N LEU A 24 9.19 -1.01 12.87
CA LEU A 24 8.30 -0.07 12.19
C LEU A 24 6.92 -0.06 12.87
N GLU A 25 6.44 1.12 13.21
CA GLU A 25 5.12 1.26 13.82
C GLU A 25 4.03 0.73 12.89
N SER A 26 3.03 0.05 13.46
CA SER A 26 1.96 -0.54 12.67
C SER A 26 1.20 0.49 11.82
N GLY A 27 1.07 1.72 12.30
CA GLY A 27 0.43 2.79 11.56
C GLY A 27 1.17 3.18 10.27
N LEU A 28 2.43 2.81 10.13
CA LEU A 28 3.24 3.11 8.95
C LEU A 28 3.43 1.90 8.05
N HIS A 29 2.86 0.75 8.39
CA HIS A 29 3.03 -0.47 7.60
C HIS A 29 2.52 -0.28 6.17
N MET A 30 1.32 0.27 6.01
CA MET A 30 0.74 0.45 4.67
C MET A 30 1.56 1.44 3.83
N ARG A 31 2.04 2.52 4.44
CA ARG A 31 2.92 3.46 3.74
C ARG A 31 4.17 2.76 3.23
N HIS A 32 4.80 1.94 4.08
CA HIS A 32 5.98 1.19 3.69
C HIS A 32 5.67 0.25 2.51
N ALA A 33 4.57 -0.48 2.58
CA ALA A 33 4.17 -1.40 1.52
C ALA A 33 3.89 -0.67 0.21
N VAL A 34 3.20 0.47 0.27
CA VAL A 34 2.88 1.26 -0.93
C VAL A 34 4.16 1.79 -1.57
N GLU A 35 5.08 2.31 -0.77
CA GLU A 35 6.36 2.80 -1.30
C GLU A 35 7.17 1.67 -1.93
N ALA A 36 7.19 0.50 -1.30
CA ALA A 36 7.87 -0.68 -1.85
C ALA A 36 7.24 -1.12 -3.18
N ALA A 37 5.91 -1.11 -3.24
CA ALA A 37 5.18 -1.47 -4.45
C ALA A 37 5.49 -0.50 -5.59
N VAL A 38 5.47 0.79 -5.31
CA VAL A 38 5.77 1.84 -6.29
C VAL A 38 7.19 1.67 -6.81
N LYS A 39 8.13 1.44 -5.91
CA LYS A 39 9.54 1.26 -6.28
C LYS A 39 9.73 0.03 -7.18
N SER A 40 8.96 -1.03 -6.96
CA SER A 40 9.06 -2.25 -7.77
C SER A 40 8.25 -2.18 -9.06
N GLY A 41 7.51 -1.10 -9.28
CA GLY A 41 6.67 -0.93 -10.47
C GLY A 41 5.36 -1.69 -10.42
N ALA A 42 4.90 -2.07 -9.23
CA ALA A 42 3.65 -2.80 -9.08
C ALA A 42 2.45 -1.95 -9.50
N ASN A 43 1.45 -2.62 -10.06
CA ASN A 43 0.20 -1.97 -10.44
C ASN A 43 -0.75 -1.94 -9.22
N LEU A 44 -0.99 -0.75 -8.68
CA LEU A 44 -1.87 -0.56 -7.53
C LEU A 44 -3.28 -0.14 -7.92
N SER A 45 -3.64 -0.35 -9.19
CA SER A 45 -4.97 -0.08 -9.70
C SER A 45 -6.01 -0.84 -8.88
N GLY A 46 -7.01 -0.14 -8.36
CA GLY A 46 -8.05 -0.75 -7.55
C GLY A 46 -7.62 -1.13 -6.12
N ALA A 47 -6.44 -0.70 -5.67
CA ALA A 47 -5.97 -1.03 -4.33
C ALA A 47 -6.87 -0.43 -3.25
N ASP A 48 -7.09 -1.19 -2.20
CA ASP A 48 -7.79 -0.70 -1.01
C ASP A 48 -6.76 -0.10 -0.05
N LEU A 49 -6.68 1.21 -0.06
CA LEU A 49 -5.76 1.97 0.80
C LEU A 49 -6.54 2.89 1.74
N SER A 50 -7.80 2.53 2.02
CA SER A 50 -8.63 3.32 2.92
C SER A 50 -8.00 3.39 4.31
N ASP A 51 -8.04 4.59 4.88
CA ASP A 51 -7.46 4.91 6.19
C ASP A 51 -5.94 4.69 6.29
N ALA A 52 -5.25 4.45 5.17
CA ALA A 52 -3.80 4.30 5.19
C ALA A 52 -3.14 5.66 5.46
N TYR A 53 -2.15 5.67 6.34
CA TYR A 53 -1.38 6.86 6.63
C TYR A 53 -0.29 7.01 5.57
N LEU A 54 -0.59 7.81 4.54
CA LEU A 54 0.32 7.99 3.39
C LEU A 54 0.98 9.36 3.33
N ARG A 55 0.83 10.16 4.38
CA ARG A 55 1.43 11.49 4.43
C ARG A 55 2.94 11.40 4.23
N GLY A 56 3.45 12.14 3.25
CA GLY A 56 4.86 12.13 2.92
C GLY A 56 5.34 10.91 2.16
N ALA A 57 4.44 9.99 1.79
CA ALA A 57 4.82 8.82 1.01
C ALA A 57 5.25 9.21 -0.40
N ASN A 58 6.27 8.54 -0.92
CA ASN A 58 6.72 8.73 -2.28
C ASN A 58 5.88 7.87 -3.23
N LEU A 59 4.93 8.49 -3.92
CA LEU A 59 4.03 7.81 -4.85
C LEU A 59 4.36 8.16 -6.31
N SER A 60 5.55 8.65 -6.56
CA SER A 60 5.99 9.06 -7.88
C SER A 60 5.89 7.91 -8.88
N GLY A 61 5.13 8.11 -9.96
CA GLY A 61 4.94 7.08 -10.97
C GLY A 61 3.97 5.97 -10.59
N ALA A 62 3.29 6.08 -9.44
CA ALA A 62 2.36 5.05 -9.00
C ALA A 62 1.11 5.01 -9.87
N ASN A 63 0.66 3.81 -10.21
CA ASN A 63 -0.63 3.61 -10.85
C ASN A 63 -1.67 3.33 -9.76
N LEU A 64 -2.48 4.34 -9.46
CA LEU A 64 -3.51 4.25 -8.42
C LEU A 64 -4.92 4.39 -9.00
N SER A 65 -5.09 4.08 -10.27
CA SER A 65 -6.38 4.15 -10.95
C SER A 65 -7.42 3.35 -10.19
N GLY A 66 -8.53 3.99 -9.81
CA GLY A 66 -9.60 3.30 -9.09
C GLY A 66 -9.27 2.90 -7.67
N ALA A 67 -8.11 3.27 -7.14
CA ALA A 67 -7.75 2.94 -5.77
C ALA A 67 -8.66 3.67 -4.77
N ASN A 68 -8.95 3.02 -3.65
CA ASN A 68 -9.72 3.62 -2.58
C ASN A 68 -8.75 4.30 -1.61
N LEU A 69 -8.77 5.62 -1.60
CA LEU A 69 -7.91 6.43 -0.74
C LEU A 69 -8.71 7.18 0.34
N SER A 70 -9.92 6.75 0.61
CA SER A 70 -10.77 7.36 1.63
C SER A 70 -10.07 7.37 2.99
N GLY A 71 -9.94 8.55 3.59
CA GLY A 71 -9.27 8.69 4.88
C GLY A 71 -7.75 8.56 4.85
N ALA A 72 -7.18 8.43 3.68
CA ALA A 72 -5.73 8.33 3.55
C ALA A 72 -5.03 9.68 3.67
#